data_3166700987d0f00cc423e3d90895c8ab
#
_entry.id   3166700987d0f00cc423e3d90895c8ab
#
_cell.length_a   1.000
_cell.length_b   1.000
_cell.length_c   1.000
_cell.angle_alpha   90.00
_cell.angle_beta   90.00
_cell.angle_gamma   90.00
#
_symmetry.space_group_name_H-M   'P 1'
#
loop_
_entity.id
_entity.type
_entity.pdbx_description
1 polymer ?
#
loop_
_entity_poly.entity_id
_entity_poly.type
_entity_poly.pdbx_seq_one_letter_code
_entity_poly.pdbx_strand_id
1 'polypeptide(L)'
;MTKTVILISGRGSNMQAVVQANIPNLRIAAVLSDNPQAPGLAWAAGQGIHTAAINPKDYPCRADFNQAMLETVAGHAPDLVLLAGYMRILPPEFCRRFANQTINIHPSLLPAFPGLHTHQRAIDEGCRLAGCTVHFVTAELDCGPIIAQGAVPVYDSDTADTLAARVLKIEHQLLPQAVADFAAGNLSIHGKRVYNRRTAGETGQN
;
A
#
# COMPACT_ATOMS: atom_id res chain seq x y z
N MET A 1 -1.74 -20.48 0.94
CA MET A 1 -1.30 -19.45 1.91
C MET A 1 -0.60 -18.36 1.10
N THR A 2 -1.12 -17.13 1.11
CA THR A 2 -0.61 -15.99 0.34
C THR A 2 0.70 -15.48 0.94
N LYS A 3 1.79 -15.67 0.21
CA LYS A 3 3.13 -15.24 0.62
C LYS A 3 3.32 -13.77 0.26
N THR A 4 3.54 -12.92 1.26
CA THR A 4 3.55 -11.46 1.10
C THR A 4 4.91 -10.88 1.43
N VAL A 5 5.41 -9.99 0.57
CA VAL A 5 6.52 -9.08 0.84
C VAL A 5 5.96 -7.69 1.02
N ILE A 6 6.37 -6.99 2.08
CA ILE A 6 5.93 -5.61 2.35
C ILE A 6 7.10 -4.66 2.14
N LEU A 7 6.87 -3.56 1.39
CA LEU A 7 7.82 -2.49 1.17
C LEU A 7 7.43 -1.26 1.99
N ILE A 8 8.40 -0.72 2.72
CA ILE A 8 8.24 0.48 3.55
C ILE A 8 9.41 1.45 3.33
N SER A 9 9.24 2.73 3.66
CA SER A 9 10.35 3.71 3.71
C SER A 9 10.55 4.33 5.10
N GLY A 10 9.63 4.14 6.03
CA GLY A 10 9.64 4.80 7.34
C GLY A 10 9.09 3.96 8.49
N ARG A 11 8.22 4.54 9.32
CA ARG A 11 7.65 3.89 10.51
C ARG A 11 6.86 2.62 10.21
N GLY A 12 6.24 2.51 9.03
CA GLY A 12 5.50 1.33 8.62
C GLY A 12 4.20 1.09 9.41
N SER A 13 3.49 2.13 9.84
CA SER A 13 2.26 1.97 10.63
C SER A 13 1.18 1.16 9.88
N ASN A 14 1.06 1.32 8.57
CA ASN A 14 0.19 0.51 7.73
C ASN A 14 0.64 -0.95 7.67
N MET A 15 1.95 -1.21 7.60
CA MET A 15 2.50 -2.56 7.71
C MET A 15 2.17 -3.19 9.07
N GLN A 16 2.32 -2.41 10.16
CA GLN A 16 1.98 -2.88 11.51
C GLN A 16 0.51 -3.26 11.61
N ALA A 17 -0.39 -2.44 11.07
CA ALA A 17 -1.83 -2.73 11.04
C ALA A 17 -2.14 -4.05 10.31
N VAL A 18 -1.48 -4.33 9.18
CA VAL A 18 -1.65 -5.59 8.45
C VAL A 18 -1.13 -6.79 9.24
N VAL A 19 0.04 -6.67 9.87
CA VAL A 19 0.62 -7.76 10.70
C VAL A 19 -0.27 -8.05 11.90
N GLN A 20 -0.73 -7.01 12.61
CA GLN A 20 -1.58 -7.14 13.80
C GLN A 20 -2.98 -7.67 13.51
N ALA A 21 -3.46 -7.52 12.29
CA ALA A 21 -4.78 -8.02 11.87
C ALA A 21 -4.86 -9.56 11.81
N ASN A 22 -3.74 -10.28 11.91
CA ASN A 22 -3.67 -11.73 11.89
C ASN A 22 -4.53 -12.37 10.79
N ILE A 23 -4.38 -11.85 9.55
CA ILE A 23 -5.21 -12.22 8.40
C ILE A 23 -5.05 -13.71 8.09
N PRO A 24 -6.15 -14.48 8.03
CA PRO A 24 -6.12 -15.90 7.65
C PRO A 24 -5.48 -16.11 6.27
N ASN A 25 -4.70 -17.17 6.12
CA ASN A 25 -4.01 -17.54 4.89
C ASN A 25 -2.99 -16.50 4.37
N LEU A 26 -2.60 -15.50 5.16
CA LEU A 26 -1.52 -14.57 4.88
C LEU A 26 -0.25 -14.98 5.62
N ARG A 27 0.89 -14.98 4.92
CA ARG A 27 2.22 -15.13 5.51
C ARG A 27 3.12 -14.01 5.06
N ILE A 28 3.55 -13.18 6.01
CA ILE A 28 4.56 -12.14 5.73
C ILE A 28 5.93 -12.84 5.62
N ALA A 29 6.48 -12.88 4.41
CA ALA A 29 7.77 -13.51 4.11
C ALA A 29 8.94 -12.57 4.42
N ALA A 30 8.76 -11.28 4.16
CA ALA A 30 9.76 -10.25 4.44
C ALA A 30 9.13 -8.86 4.52
N VAL A 31 9.78 -7.98 5.28
CA VAL A 31 9.60 -6.52 5.23
C VAL A 31 10.90 -5.91 4.71
N LEU A 32 10.82 -5.20 3.59
CA LEU A 32 11.97 -4.59 2.94
C LEU A 32 11.84 -3.06 2.97
N SER A 33 12.98 -2.38 3.01
CA SER A 33 12.99 -0.92 3.00
C SER A 33 14.09 -0.37 2.10
N ASP A 34 13.84 0.79 1.48
CA ASP A 34 14.86 1.60 0.82
C ASP A 34 15.68 2.47 1.80
N ASN A 35 15.33 2.42 3.09
CA ASN A 35 15.99 3.15 4.16
C ASN A 35 16.45 2.18 5.27
N PRO A 36 17.77 1.98 5.44
CA PRO A 36 18.30 1.10 6.49
C PRO A 36 17.90 1.51 7.91
N GLN A 37 17.59 2.79 8.12
CA GLN A 37 17.20 3.34 9.40
C GLN A 37 15.67 3.42 9.59
N ALA A 38 14.88 2.80 8.71
CA ALA A 38 13.44 2.81 8.83
C ALA A 38 13.01 2.12 10.14
N PRO A 39 12.31 2.82 11.06
CA PRO A 39 11.89 2.23 12.35
C PRO A 39 10.99 1.00 12.17
N GLY A 40 10.27 0.93 11.05
CA GLY A 40 9.44 -0.23 10.71
C GLY A 40 10.22 -1.52 10.55
N LEU A 41 11.50 -1.49 10.14
CA LEU A 41 12.34 -2.69 10.06
C LEU A 41 12.61 -3.28 11.45
N ALA A 42 12.98 -2.44 12.42
CA ALA A 42 13.23 -2.88 13.79
C ALA A 42 11.95 -3.46 14.41
N TRP A 43 10.81 -2.82 14.19
CA TRP A 43 9.52 -3.34 14.66
C TRP A 43 9.20 -4.71 14.04
N ALA A 44 9.35 -4.88 12.72
CA ALA A 44 9.06 -6.14 12.03
C ALA A 44 9.99 -7.26 12.48
N ALA A 45 11.29 -6.97 12.67
CA ALA A 45 12.26 -7.93 13.23
C ALA A 45 11.85 -8.38 14.64
N GLY A 46 11.34 -7.47 15.48
CA GLY A 46 10.78 -7.79 16.80
C GLY A 46 9.55 -8.69 16.77
N GLN A 47 8.85 -8.77 15.63
CA GLN A 47 7.75 -9.72 15.39
C GLN A 47 8.24 -11.05 14.76
N GLY A 48 9.55 -11.26 14.66
CA GLY A 48 10.12 -12.47 14.03
C GLY A 48 10.01 -12.50 12.50
N ILE A 49 9.71 -11.37 11.85
CA ILE A 49 9.61 -11.27 10.40
C ILE A 49 11.01 -10.98 9.84
N HIS A 50 11.38 -11.67 8.76
CA HIS A 50 12.62 -11.37 8.04
C HIS A 50 12.62 -9.94 7.51
N THR A 51 13.72 -9.20 7.73
CA THR A 51 13.86 -7.81 7.28
C THR A 51 15.15 -7.60 6.51
N ALA A 52 15.10 -6.74 5.49
CA ALA A 52 16.30 -6.29 4.78
C ALA A 52 16.13 -4.83 4.33
N ALA A 53 17.27 -4.15 4.20
CA ALA A 53 17.33 -2.82 3.61
C ALA A 53 18.13 -2.87 2.31
N ILE A 54 17.60 -2.23 1.27
CA ILE A 54 18.25 -2.00 -0.01
C ILE A 54 18.47 -0.48 -0.10
N ASN A 55 19.66 -0.03 0.32
CA ASN A 55 19.92 1.40 0.39
C ASN A 55 20.29 1.95 -0.99
N PRO A 56 19.55 2.94 -1.53
CA PRO A 56 19.86 3.52 -2.84
C PRO A 56 21.27 4.11 -2.97
N LYS A 57 21.89 4.48 -1.84
CA LYS A 57 23.23 5.06 -1.80
C LYS A 57 24.33 4.02 -2.08
N ASP A 58 24.02 2.74 -1.98
CA ASP A 58 24.97 1.65 -2.20
C ASP A 58 25.07 1.25 -3.68
N TYR A 59 24.30 1.93 -4.56
CA TYR A 59 24.24 1.65 -6.00
C TYR A 59 24.69 2.85 -6.82
N PRO A 60 25.42 2.61 -7.93
CA PRO A 60 25.93 3.67 -8.80
C PRO A 60 24.83 4.54 -9.41
N CYS A 61 23.68 3.94 -9.70
CA CYS A 61 22.55 4.66 -10.31
C CYS A 61 21.20 4.10 -9.84
N ARG A 62 20.12 4.86 -10.17
CA ARG A 62 18.75 4.45 -9.86
C ARG A 62 18.34 3.13 -10.51
N ALA A 63 18.85 2.83 -11.70
CA ALA A 63 18.52 1.60 -12.41
C ALA A 63 19.06 0.38 -11.66
N ASP A 64 20.30 0.43 -11.17
CA ASP A 64 20.93 -0.66 -10.42
C ASP A 64 20.22 -0.89 -9.08
N PHE A 65 19.85 0.18 -8.38
CA PHE A 65 19.02 0.07 -7.17
C PHE A 65 17.65 -0.58 -7.47
N ASN A 66 16.98 -0.14 -8.54
CA ASN A 66 15.69 -0.69 -8.93
C ASN A 66 15.79 -2.18 -9.28
N GLN A 67 16.86 -2.58 -9.96
CA GLN A 67 17.12 -3.99 -10.29
C GLN A 67 17.35 -4.81 -9.02
N ALA A 68 18.20 -4.33 -8.10
CA ALA A 68 18.46 -4.99 -6.84
C ALA A 68 17.18 -5.15 -6.00
N MET A 69 16.31 -4.12 -5.95
CA MET A 69 15.03 -4.21 -5.25
C MET A 69 14.11 -5.26 -5.90
N LEU A 70 14.01 -5.27 -7.23
CA LEU A 70 13.22 -6.24 -7.97
C LEU A 70 13.71 -7.66 -7.71
N GLU A 71 15.02 -7.92 -7.78
CA GLU A 71 15.62 -9.23 -7.54
C GLU A 71 15.43 -9.70 -6.10
N THR A 72 15.59 -8.78 -5.13
CA THR A 72 15.36 -9.08 -3.72
C THR A 72 13.90 -9.49 -3.48
N VAL A 73 12.93 -8.73 -4.00
CA VAL A 73 11.51 -9.08 -3.90
C VAL A 73 11.23 -10.41 -4.60
N ALA A 74 11.75 -10.60 -5.83
CA ALA A 74 11.53 -11.82 -6.61
C ALA A 74 12.13 -13.06 -5.94
N GLY A 75 13.27 -12.92 -5.26
CA GLY A 75 13.91 -14.01 -4.50
C GLY A 75 13.03 -14.59 -3.38
N HIS A 76 12.10 -13.79 -2.87
CA HIS A 76 11.08 -14.28 -1.94
C HIS A 76 9.91 -15.00 -2.63
N ALA A 77 9.79 -14.96 -3.95
CA ALA A 77 8.67 -15.52 -4.72
C ALA A 77 7.30 -15.18 -4.09
N PRO A 78 6.94 -13.88 -3.95
CA PRO A 78 5.70 -13.48 -3.33
C PRO A 78 4.49 -13.70 -4.23
N ASP A 79 3.34 -14.00 -3.61
CA ASP A 79 2.03 -13.94 -4.24
C ASP A 79 1.48 -12.52 -4.19
N LEU A 80 1.89 -11.72 -3.19
CA LEU A 80 1.50 -10.34 -2.98
C LEU A 80 2.72 -9.47 -2.62
N VAL A 81 2.87 -8.34 -3.27
CA VAL A 81 3.75 -7.24 -2.86
C VAL A 81 2.88 -6.11 -2.31
N LEU A 82 3.11 -5.71 -1.08
CA LEU A 82 2.35 -4.66 -0.42
C LEU A 82 3.21 -3.41 -0.21
N LEU A 83 2.78 -2.28 -0.78
CA LEU A 83 3.41 -0.98 -0.51
C LEU A 83 2.69 -0.35 0.69
N ALA A 84 3.37 -0.25 1.81
CA ALA A 84 2.84 0.29 3.07
C ALA A 84 3.64 1.53 3.50
N GLY A 85 3.50 2.61 2.74
CA GLY A 85 4.30 3.83 2.92
C GLY A 85 5.69 3.72 2.29
N TYR A 86 5.78 3.07 1.13
CA TYR A 86 6.97 3.06 0.29
C TYR A 86 6.99 4.31 -0.59
N MET A 87 8.03 5.15 -0.45
CA MET A 87 8.07 6.50 -1.02
C MET A 87 8.70 6.58 -2.41
N ARG A 88 9.10 5.47 -3.01
CA ARG A 88 9.71 5.47 -4.34
C ARG A 88 8.75 4.98 -5.40
N ILE A 89 8.84 5.59 -6.58
CA ILE A 89 8.12 5.13 -7.76
C ILE A 89 8.79 3.84 -8.25
N LEU A 90 8.01 2.78 -8.35
CA LEU A 90 8.45 1.50 -8.90
C LEU A 90 8.65 1.61 -10.41
N PRO A 91 9.70 1.00 -10.97
CA PRO A 91 9.94 1.03 -12.42
C PRO A 91 8.89 0.18 -13.15
N PRO A 92 8.63 0.47 -14.45
CA PRO A 92 7.67 -0.30 -15.25
C PRO A 92 7.95 -1.80 -15.29
N GLU A 93 9.22 -2.20 -15.22
CA GLU A 93 9.61 -3.61 -15.18
C GLU A 93 9.13 -4.31 -13.90
N PHE A 94 9.26 -3.66 -12.74
CA PHE A 94 8.71 -4.17 -11.48
C PHE A 94 7.19 -4.34 -11.57
N CYS A 95 6.51 -3.32 -12.09
CA CYS A 95 5.05 -3.35 -12.24
C CYS A 95 4.60 -4.47 -13.21
N ARG A 96 5.35 -4.73 -14.28
CA ARG A 96 5.07 -5.86 -15.18
C ARG A 96 5.32 -7.22 -14.52
N ARG A 97 6.45 -7.33 -13.77
CA ARG A 97 6.83 -8.60 -13.10
C ARG A 97 5.83 -9.02 -12.04
N PHE A 98 5.25 -8.07 -11.33
CA PHE A 98 4.27 -8.28 -10.26
C PHE A 98 2.88 -7.70 -10.62
N ALA A 99 2.52 -7.78 -11.90
CA ALA A 99 1.22 -7.31 -12.38
C ALA A 99 0.08 -8.02 -11.64
N ASN A 100 -0.90 -7.25 -11.18
CA ASN A 100 -2.04 -7.74 -10.39
C ASN A 100 -1.66 -8.40 -9.04
N GLN A 101 -0.41 -8.27 -8.62
CA GLN A 101 0.13 -8.80 -7.37
C GLN A 101 0.68 -7.69 -6.47
N THR A 102 0.69 -6.43 -6.92
CA THR A 102 1.18 -5.30 -6.12
C THR A 102 0.02 -4.42 -5.71
N ILE A 103 -0.14 -4.23 -4.40
CA ILE A 103 -1.17 -3.36 -3.79
C ILE A 103 -0.48 -2.19 -3.10
N ASN A 104 -1.05 -1.00 -3.26
CA ASN A 104 -0.63 0.23 -2.57
C ASN A 104 -1.79 0.85 -1.80
N ILE A 105 -1.47 1.55 -0.73
CA ILE A 105 -2.39 2.49 -0.09
C ILE A 105 -1.92 3.92 -0.35
N HIS A 106 -2.81 4.74 -0.89
CA HIS A 106 -2.54 6.13 -1.23
C HIS A 106 -3.44 7.06 -0.40
N PRO A 107 -2.89 8.10 0.25
CA PRO A 107 -3.64 8.94 1.19
C PRO A 107 -4.46 10.03 0.48
N SER A 108 -5.25 9.66 -0.52
CA SER A 108 -6.27 10.50 -1.16
C SER A 108 -7.40 9.64 -1.72
N LEU A 109 -8.51 10.28 -2.08
CA LEU A 109 -9.61 9.66 -2.83
C LEU A 109 -9.30 9.70 -4.33
N LEU A 110 -8.46 8.77 -4.80
CA LEU A 110 -8.12 8.68 -6.22
C LEU A 110 -9.38 8.62 -7.11
N PRO A 111 -9.38 9.27 -8.29
CA PRO A 111 -8.25 9.87 -9.01
C PRO A 111 -7.85 11.28 -8.53
N ALA A 112 -8.47 11.82 -7.48
CA ALA A 112 -8.08 13.11 -6.94
C ALA A 112 -6.73 13.02 -6.21
N PHE A 113 -5.87 14.02 -6.39
CA PHE A 113 -4.60 14.20 -5.69
C PHE A 113 -3.64 13.00 -5.78
N PRO A 114 -3.25 12.53 -6.98
CA PRO A 114 -2.16 11.57 -7.11
C PRO A 114 -0.83 12.21 -6.66
N GLY A 115 0.16 11.39 -6.28
CA GLY A 115 1.48 11.84 -5.86
C GLY A 115 1.53 12.35 -4.42
N LEU A 116 2.37 13.35 -4.16
CA LEU A 116 2.71 13.80 -2.80
C LEU A 116 1.79 14.92 -2.29
N HIS A 117 1.89 15.21 -0.97
CA HIS A 117 1.24 16.33 -0.25
C HIS A 117 -0.29 16.33 -0.37
N THR A 118 -0.91 15.18 -0.42
CA THR A 118 -2.35 15.01 -0.69
C THR A 118 -3.24 15.71 0.32
N HIS A 119 -2.90 15.68 1.61
CA HIS A 119 -3.69 16.31 2.67
C HIS A 119 -3.67 17.83 2.54
N GLN A 120 -2.48 18.42 2.36
CA GLN A 120 -2.38 19.86 2.17
C GLN A 120 -3.13 20.30 0.92
N ARG A 121 -2.95 19.59 -0.20
CA ARG A 121 -3.66 19.90 -1.45
C ARG A 121 -5.18 19.81 -1.30
N ALA A 122 -5.69 18.83 -0.57
CA ALA A 122 -7.13 18.72 -0.30
C ALA A 122 -7.66 19.91 0.53
N ILE A 123 -6.87 20.41 1.48
CA ILE A 123 -7.22 21.60 2.27
C ILE A 123 -7.17 22.85 1.38
N ASP A 124 -6.11 23.05 0.60
CA ASP A 124 -5.91 24.23 -0.26
C ASP A 124 -6.99 24.35 -1.33
N GLU A 125 -7.46 23.21 -1.86
CA GLU A 125 -8.56 23.15 -2.84
C GLU A 125 -9.96 23.26 -2.18
N GLY A 126 -10.04 23.44 -0.87
CA GLY A 126 -11.28 23.57 -0.14
C GLY A 126 -12.16 22.32 -0.14
N CYS A 127 -11.59 21.14 -0.28
CA CYS A 127 -12.33 19.90 -0.23
C CYS A 127 -13.04 19.72 1.12
N ARG A 128 -14.26 19.20 1.11
CA ARG A 128 -15.02 18.86 2.33
C ARG A 128 -14.85 17.39 2.74
N LEU A 129 -14.32 16.56 1.82
CA LEU A 129 -13.97 15.17 2.07
C LEU A 129 -12.54 14.91 1.57
N ALA A 130 -11.80 14.17 2.36
CA ALA A 130 -10.53 13.55 2.00
C ALA A 130 -10.58 12.06 2.33
N GLY A 131 -9.49 11.33 2.17
CA GLY A 131 -9.50 9.91 2.51
C GLY A 131 -8.29 9.17 1.97
N CYS A 132 -8.45 7.88 1.79
CA CYS A 132 -7.43 7.00 1.25
C CYS A 132 -8.02 6.02 0.23
N THR A 133 -7.13 5.50 -0.62
CA THR A 133 -7.44 4.53 -1.66
C THR A 133 -6.48 3.35 -1.57
N VAL A 134 -7.00 2.14 -1.50
CA VAL A 134 -6.24 0.91 -1.73
C VAL A 134 -6.46 0.51 -3.18
N HIS A 135 -5.37 0.34 -3.93
CA HIS A 135 -5.43 0.05 -5.36
C HIS A 135 -4.31 -0.90 -5.79
N PHE A 136 -4.50 -1.59 -6.91
CA PHE A 136 -3.43 -2.30 -7.58
C PHE A 136 -2.44 -1.30 -8.21
N VAL A 137 -1.17 -1.63 -8.18
CA VAL A 137 -0.11 -0.79 -8.76
C VAL A 137 0.08 -1.13 -10.23
N THR A 138 0.17 -0.08 -11.05
CA THR A 138 0.50 -0.14 -12.48
C THR A 138 1.73 0.71 -12.77
N ALA A 139 2.21 0.70 -14.01
CA ALA A 139 3.34 1.55 -14.41
C ALA A 139 2.99 3.05 -14.40
N GLU A 140 1.71 3.38 -14.49
CA GLU A 140 1.21 4.74 -14.35
C GLU A 140 0.94 5.06 -12.87
N LEU A 141 1.51 6.17 -12.40
CA LEU A 141 1.47 6.54 -10.98
C LEU A 141 0.03 6.72 -10.48
N ASP A 142 -0.32 6.00 -9.41
CA ASP A 142 -1.60 6.07 -8.72
C ASP A 142 -2.85 5.89 -9.62
N CYS A 143 -2.70 5.21 -10.77
CA CYS A 143 -3.76 5.03 -11.78
C CYS A 143 -4.32 3.60 -11.87
N GLY A 144 -3.84 2.69 -11.02
CA GLY A 144 -4.26 1.29 -11.06
C GLY A 144 -5.69 1.05 -10.54
N PRO A 145 -6.25 -0.15 -10.80
CA PRO A 145 -7.61 -0.50 -10.40
C PRO A 145 -7.83 -0.37 -8.89
N ILE A 146 -8.89 0.34 -8.50
CA ILE A 146 -9.23 0.63 -7.10
C ILE A 146 -9.89 -0.60 -6.46
N ILE A 147 -9.36 -1.01 -5.30
CA ILE A 147 -9.90 -2.12 -4.50
C ILE A 147 -10.94 -1.57 -3.50
N ALA A 148 -10.56 -0.52 -2.76
CA ALA A 148 -11.41 0.09 -1.76
C ALA A 148 -11.01 1.55 -1.51
N GLN A 149 -11.96 2.34 -1.03
CA GLN A 149 -11.76 3.73 -0.63
C GLN A 149 -12.46 4.01 0.69
N GLY A 150 -11.83 4.84 1.52
CA GLY A 150 -12.40 5.34 2.75
C GLY A 150 -12.33 6.85 2.82
N ALA A 151 -13.42 7.50 3.21
CA ALA A 151 -13.53 8.95 3.27
C ALA A 151 -13.64 9.45 4.72
N VAL A 152 -13.09 10.63 4.94
CA VAL A 152 -13.17 11.38 6.20
C VAL A 152 -13.57 12.83 5.91
N PRO A 153 -14.25 13.53 6.85
CA PRO A 153 -14.49 14.96 6.69
C PRO A 153 -13.20 15.77 6.80
N VAL A 154 -13.16 16.88 6.07
CA VAL A 154 -12.15 17.94 6.23
C VAL A 154 -12.84 19.09 7.00
N TYR A 155 -12.25 19.45 8.13
CA TYR A 155 -12.76 20.53 8.98
C TYR A 155 -12.04 21.86 8.67
N ASP A 156 -12.72 22.99 8.91
CA ASP A 156 -12.17 24.31 8.65
C ASP A 156 -10.89 24.61 9.47
N SER A 157 -10.72 23.93 10.61
CA SER A 157 -9.55 24.04 11.47
C SER A 157 -8.42 23.04 11.17
N ASP A 158 -8.55 22.23 10.13
CA ASP A 158 -7.55 21.20 9.83
C ASP A 158 -6.23 21.79 9.34
N THR A 159 -5.18 21.21 9.84
CA THR A 159 -3.84 21.23 9.23
C THR A 159 -3.61 19.95 8.47
N ALA A 160 -2.56 19.90 7.63
CA ALA A 160 -2.17 18.67 6.94
C ALA A 160 -1.96 17.51 7.92
N ASP A 161 -1.37 17.78 9.10
CA ASP A 161 -1.09 16.76 10.12
C ASP A 161 -2.36 16.24 10.79
N THR A 162 -3.33 17.12 11.14
CA THR A 162 -4.59 16.67 11.76
C THR A 162 -5.44 15.86 10.80
N LEU A 163 -5.47 16.27 9.53
CA LEU A 163 -6.15 15.52 8.48
C LEU A 163 -5.45 14.18 8.22
N ALA A 164 -4.11 14.17 8.12
CA ALA A 164 -3.33 12.94 7.96
C ALA A 164 -3.58 11.93 9.09
N ALA A 165 -3.61 12.40 10.34
CA ALA A 165 -3.90 11.54 11.49
C ALA A 165 -5.32 10.93 11.43
N ARG A 166 -6.29 11.66 10.87
CA ARG A 166 -7.66 11.18 10.67
C ARG A 166 -7.74 10.16 9.55
N VAL A 167 -7.10 10.43 8.41
CA VAL A 167 -7.01 9.52 7.26
C VAL A 167 -6.30 8.23 7.65
N LEU A 168 -5.19 8.31 8.40
CA LEU A 168 -4.42 7.15 8.84
C LEU A 168 -5.26 6.12 9.62
N LYS A 169 -6.24 6.57 10.42
CA LYS A 169 -7.14 5.66 11.14
C LYS A 169 -7.98 4.80 10.19
N ILE A 170 -8.40 5.38 9.07
CA ILE A 170 -9.14 4.65 8.03
C ILE A 170 -8.20 3.74 7.22
N GLU A 171 -6.98 4.19 6.93
CA GLU A 171 -5.97 3.36 6.27
C GLU A 171 -5.71 2.07 7.04
N HIS A 172 -5.56 2.15 8.37
CA HIS A 172 -5.32 1.01 9.24
C HIS A 172 -6.48 0.00 9.30
N GLN A 173 -7.68 0.39 8.87
CA GLN A 173 -8.83 -0.51 8.73
C GLN A 173 -8.93 -1.06 7.31
N LEU A 174 -8.81 -0.17 6.33
CA LEU A 174 -9.07 -0.47 4.93
C LEU A 174 -7.99 -1.37 4.32
N LEU A 175 -6.71 -1.11 4.63
CA LEU A 175 -5.61 -1.87 4.05
C LEU A 175 -5.61 -3.34 4.50
N PRO A 176 -5.73 -3.68 5.80
CA PRO A 176 -5.84 -5.07 6.23
C PRO A 176 -7.04 -5.79 5.61
N GLN A 177 -8.17 -5.09 5.46
CA GLN A 177 -9.37 -5.64 4.84
C GLN A 177 -9.14 -5.99 3.36
N ALA A 178 -8.53 -5.08 2.59
CA ALA A 178 -8.21 -5.31 1.18
C ALA A 178 -7.19 -6.46 1.01
N VAL A 179 -6.20 -6.54 1.90
CA VAL A 179 -5.22 -7.65 1.92
C VAL A 179 -5.90 -8.98 2.27
N ALA A 180 -6.86 -8.99 3.19
CA ALA A 180 -7.66 -10.17 3.51
C ALA A 180 -8.49 -10.65 2.31
N ASP A 181 -9.14 -9.72 1.61
CA ASP A 181 -9.91 -10.04 0.41
C ASP A 181 -9.03 -10.59 -0.72
N PHE A 182 -7.81 -10.04 -0.88
CA PHE A 182 -6.82 -10.60 -1.82
C PHE A 182 -6.40 -12.02 -1.42
N ALA A 183 -6.03 -12.23 -0.15
CA ALA A 183 -5.56 -13.51 0.37
C ALA A 183 -6.64 -14.61 0.31
N ALA A 184 -7.92 -14.22 0.39
CA ALA A 184 -9.07 -15.10 0.23
C ALA A 184 -9.44 -15.38 -1.24
N GLY A 185 -8.77 -14.72 -2.21
CA GLY A 185 -9.11 -14.85 -3.64
C GLY A 185 -10.44 -14.21 -4.02
N ASN A 186 -10.91 -13.24 -3.24
CA ASN A 186 -12.19 -12.57 -3.47
C ASN A 186 -12.13 -11.51 -4.57
N LEU A 187 -10.93 -11.04 -4.94
CA LEU A 187 -10.76 -9.94 -5.88
C LEU A 187 -10.60 -10.45 -7.32
N SER A 188 -11.30 -9.83 -8.25
CA SER A 188 -11.10 -10.03 -9.69
C SER A 188 -11.06 -8.69 -10.42
N ILE A 189 -10.14 -8.56 -11.39
CA ILE A 189 -9.90 -7.32 -12.14
C ILE A 189 -10.51 -7.46 -13.53
N HIS A 190 -11.36 -6.49 -13.90
CA HIS A 190 -11.94 -6.39 -15.25
C HIS A 190 -11.73 -4.96 -15.78
N GLY A 191 -10.73 -4.78 -16.61
CA GLY A 191 -10.29 -3.45 -17.05
C GLY A 191 -9.81 -2.60 -15.87
N LYS A 192 -10.46 -1.46 -15.64
CA LYS A 192 -10.16 -0.57 -14.51
C LYS A 192 -10.96 -0.87 -13.24
N ARG A 193 -11.84 -1.87 -13.23
CA ARG A 193 -12.71 -2.17 -12.09
C ARG A 193 -12.23 -3.42 -11.36
N VAL A 194 -12.25 -3.36 -10.04
CA VAL A 194 -12.08 -4.53 -9.16
C VAL A 194 -13.45 -4.95 -8.65
N TYR A 195 -13.77 -6.22 -8.80
CA TYR A 195 -14.94 -6.84 -8.21
C TYR A 195 -14.52 -7.61 -6.97
N ASN A 196 -15.26 -7.44 -5.88
CA ASN A 196 -15.04 -8.17 -4.64
C ASN A 196 -16.25 -9.07 -4.38
N ARG A 197 -16.05 -10.38 -4.39
CA ARG A 197 -17.12 -11.37 -4.19
C ARG A 197 -17.78 -11.25 -2.82
N ARG A 198 -17.07 -10.78 -1.81
CA ARG A 198 -17.61 -10.58 -0.46
C ARG A 198 -18.69 -9.51 -0.43
N THR A 199 -18.49 -8.39 -1.15
CA THR A 199 -19.46 -7.28 -1.20
C THR A 199 -20.56 -7.49 -2.23
N ALA A 200 -20.39 -8.42 -3.18
CA ALA A 200 -21.41 -8.74 -4.17
C ALA A 200 -22.65 -9.46 -3.57
N GLY A 201 -22.51 -10.05 -2.37
CA GLY A 201 -23.64 -10.69 -1.66
C GLY A 201 -24.58 -9.73 -0.92
N GLU A 202 -24.19 -8.46 -0.73
CA GLU A 202 -24.99 -7.48 0.01
C GLU A 202 -26.01 -6.71 -0.85
N THR A 203 -25.96 -6.84 -2.17
CA THR A 203 -26.86 -6.14 -3.12
C THR A 203 -28.12 -6.90 -3.49
N GLY A 204 -28.41 -8.03 -2.84
CA GLY A 204 -29.51 -8.96 -3.18
C GLY A 204 -30.75 -8.91 -2.27
N GLN A 205 -30.92 -7.89 -1.41
CA GLN A 205 -32.14 -7.74 -0.60
C GLN A 205 -32.55 -6.25 -0.53
N ASN A 206 -33.29 -5.82 -1.55
CA ASN A 206 -34.30 -4.76 -1.46
C ASN A 206 -35.39 -5.05 -2.47
#